data_89ffddd6dac9b1b37363b70327f41b91
#
_entry.id   89ffddd6dac9b1b37363b70327f41b91
#
_cell.length_a   1.000
_cell.length_b   1.000
_cell.length_c   1.000
_cell.angle_alpha   90.00
_cell.angle_beta   90.00
_cell.angle_gamma   90.00
#
_symmetry.space_group_name_H-M   'P 1'
#
loop_
_entity.id
_entity.type
_entity.pdbx_description
1 polymer ?
#
loop_
_entity_poly.entity_id
_entity_poly.type
_entity_poly.pdbx_seq_one_letter_code
_entity_poly.pdbx_strand_id
1 'polypeptide(L)'
;MKRAVAGGFALLFVALLSYRAAAGGNDTRNEAQDRAQIEKLMWRYVRALDTENPDAYAATYTPDGQFGSGANAVKGPDALKKMISDLRQRAADTEAKTGQKPAPMYHMLLNSELVFPEKDHAHMEAYWMTVFGQAGPNVPVRVAAAGREVDELVRVDGQWLIKTRDVAPKD
;
A
#
# COMPACT_ATOMS: atom_id res chain seq x y z
N MET A 1 -40.64 -30.31 -50.28
CA MET A 1 -39.42 -29.50 -50.28
C MET A 1 -39.54 -28.43 -49.21
N LYS A 2 -39.09 -28.66 -47.97
CA LYS A 2 -38.89 -27.67 -46.92
C LYS A 2 -37.87 -28.27 -45.94
N ARG A 3 -36.59 -27.96 -46.10
CA ARG A 3 -35.52 -28.22 -45.11
C ARG A 3 -34.61 -27.02 -45.09
N ALA A 4 -34.15 -26.75 -43.85
CA ALA A 4 -33.05 -25.89 -43.48
C ALA A 4 -33.34 -24.41 -43.26
N VAL A 5 -33.67 -24.03 -42.03
CA VAL A 5 -33.11 -22.85 -41.34
C VAL A 5 -33.23 -23.12 -39.83
N ALA A 6 -32.29 -23.83 -39.21
CA ALA A 6 -32.25 -24.00 -37.76
C ALA A 6 -30.81 -24.04 -37.17
N GLY A 7 -29.80 -23.71 -38.01
CA GLY A 7 -28.40 -23.85 -37.57
C GLY A 7 -27.64 -22.57 -37.16
N GLY A 8 -28.19 -21.38 -37.50
CA GLY A 8 -27.44 -20.15 -37.33
C GLY A 8 -27.51 -19.45 -35.98
N PHE A 9 -28.58 -19.67 -35.23
CA PHE A 9 -28.78 -18.94 -33.95
C PHE A 9 -28.03 -19.52 -32.74
N ALA A 10 -27.77 -20.83 -32.73
CA ALA A 10 -27.09 -21.47 -31.61
C ALA A 10 -25.59 -21.15 -31.54
N LEU A 11 -24.92 -21.00 -32.68
CA LEU A 11 -23.48 -20.65 -32.76
C LEU A 11 -23.17 -19.22 -32.32
N LEU A 12 -24.08 -18.27 -32.63
CA LEU A 12 -23.91 -16.87 -32.17
C LEU A 12 -24.08 -16.71 -30.67
N PHE A 13 -24.96 -17.49 -30.06
CA PHE A 13 -25.19 -17.42 -28.60
C PHE A 13 -24.02 -18.03 -27.80
N VAL A 14 -23.40 -19.08 -28.29
CA VAL A 14 -22.21 -19.69 -27.66
C VAL A 14 -20.99 -18.79 -27.79
N ALA A 15 -20.80 -18.10 -28.92
CA ALA A 15 -19.71 -17.14 -29.11
C ALA A 15 -19.85 -15.91 -28.21
N LEU A 16 -21.06 -15.38 -28.00
CA LEU A 16 -21.31 -14.25 -27.11
C LEU A 16 -21.13 -14.61 -25.63
N LEU A 17 -21.51 -15.80 -25.20
CA LEU A 17 -21.30 -16.31 -23.84
C LEU A 17 -19.79 -16.55 -23.57
N SER A 18 -19.08 -17.09 -24.56
CA SER A 18 -17.63 -17.32 -24.45
C SER A 18 -16.84 -16.00 -24.41
N TYR A 19 -17.26 -14.99 -25.15
CA TYR A 19 -16.63 -13.65 -25.10
C TYR A 19 -16.83 -12.94 -23.76
N ARG A 20 -18.03 -13.02 -23.18
CA ARG A 20 -18.29 -12.43 -21.84
C ARG A 20 -17.53 -13.15 -20.73
N ALA A 21 -17.43 -14.47 -20.81
CA ALA A 21 -16.66 -15.26 -19.82
C ALA A 21 -15.14 -14.98 -19.92
N ALA A 22 -14.61 -14.76 -21.13
CA ALA A 22 -13.20 -14.39 -21.32
C ALA A 22 -12.88 -12.96 -20.86
N ALA A 23 -13.79 -11.99 -21.11
CA ALA A 23 -13.63 -10.63 -20.63
C ALA A 23 -13.68 -10.54 -19.10
N GLY A 24 -14.66 -11.19 -18.47
CA GLY A 24 -14.76 -11.23 -17.01
C GLY A 24 -13.57 -11.95 -16.35
N GLY A 25 -13.03 -13.01 -16.96
CA GLY A 25 -11.87 -13.72 -16.48
C GLY A 25 -10.56 -12.94 -16.57
N ASN A 26 -10.43 -12.04 -17.53
CA ASN A 26 -9.26 -11.16 -17.65
C ASN A 26 -9.29 -10.04 -16.61
N ASP A 27 -10.45 -9.44 -16.36
CA ASP A 27 -10.59 -8.35 -15.38
C ASP A 27 -10.30 -8.84 -13.96
N THR A 28 -10.86 -9.97 -13.56
CA THR A 28 -10.61 -10.57 -12.24
C THR A 28 -9.16 -11.02 -12.05
N ARG A 29 -8.52 -11.51 -13.12
CA ARG A 29 -7.10 -11.90 -13.08
C ARG A 29 -6.21 -10.67 -12.94
N ASN A 30 -6.49 -9.59 -13.63
CA ASN A 30 -5.77 -8.32 -13.52
C ASN A 30 -5.91 -7.73 -12.10
N GLU A 31 -7.12 -7.73 -11.54
CA GLU A 31 -7.36 -7.25 -10.19
C GLU A 31 -6.60 -8.06 -9.13
N ALA A 32 -6.59 -9.40 -9.22
CA ALA A 32 -5.82 -10.24 -8.32
C ALA A 32 -4.31 -9.97 -8.39
N GLN A 33 -3.79 -9.72 -9.61
CA GLN A 33 -2.39 -9.34 -9.81
C GLN A 33 -2.10 -7.96 -9.20
N ASP A 34 -3.01 -7.01 -9.36
CA ASP A 34 -2.87 -5.66 -8.81
C ASP A 34 -2.89 -5.68 -7.28
N ARG A 35 -3.78 -6.45 -6.67
CA ARG A 35 -3.78 -6.67 -5.21
C ARG A 35 -2.45 -7.21 -4.72
N ALA A 36 -1.88 -8.21 -5.39
CA ALA A 36 -0.58 -8.77 -5.03
C ALA A 36 0.58 -7.77 -5.20
N GLN A 37 0.51 -6.88 -6.20
CA GLN A 37 1.51 -5.82 -6.39
C GLN A 37 1.39 -4.72 -5.33
N ILE A 38 0.17 -4.36 -4.94
CA ILE A 38 -0.09 -3.39 -3.88
C ILE A 38 0.35 -3.95 -2.53
N GLU A 39 0.09 -5.22 -2.24
CA GLU A 39 0.61 -5.88 -1.04
C GLU A 39 2.15 -5.82 -0.97
N LYS A 40 2.84 -6.07 -2.08
CA LYS A 40 4.31 -5.91 -2.16
C LYS A 40 4.76 -4.45 -1.99
N LEU A 41 3.97 -3.48 -2.47
CA LEU A 41 4.24 -2.06 -2.24
C LEU A 41 4.15 -1.74 -0.74
N MET A 42 3.07 -2.17 -0.07
CA MET A 42 2.88 -1.96 1.37
C MET A 42 3.99 -2.63 2.19
N TRP A 43 4.40 -3.84 1.81
CA TRP A 43 5.56 -4.50 2.43
C TRP A 43 6.84 -3.68 2.29
N ARG A 44 7.14 -3.14 1.10
CA ARG A 44 8.31 -2.26 0.88
C ARG A 44 8.21 -0.99 1.72
N TYR A 45 7.03 -0.39 1.81
CA TYR A 45 6.75 0.79 2.61
C TYR A 45 7.08 0.55 4.08
N VAL A 46 6.47 -0.46 4.71
CA VAL A 46 6.70 -0.75 6.14
C VAL A 46 8.16 -1.13 6.40
N ARG A 47 8.80 -1.90 5.51
CA ARG A 47 10.22 -2.25 5.67
C ARG A 47 11.14 -1.05 5.57
N ALA A 48 10.89 -0.12 4.66
CA ALA A 48 11.68 1.10 4.54
C ALA A 48 11.55 1.98 5.80
N LEU A 49 10.36 2.05 6.37
CA LEU A 49 10.07 2.78 7.61
C LEU A 49 10.73 2.10 8.81
N ASP A 50 10.57 0.78 8.99
CA ASP A 50 11.13 0.00 10.10
C ASP A 50 12.67 -0.03 10.10
N THR A 51 13.28 0.07 8.92
CA THR A 51 14.74 0.11 8.76
C THR A 51 15.29 1.53 8.60
N GLU A 52 14.43 2.53 8.75
CA GLU A 52 14.77 3.95 8.65
C GLU A 52 15.58 4.26 7.38
N ASN A 53 15.13 3.72 6.24
CA ASN A 53 15.76 3.92 4.93
C ASN A 53 15.04 5.00 4.13
N PRO A 54 15.57 6.25 4.05
CA PRO A 54 14.88 7.38 3.44
C PRO A 54 14.67 7.21 1.94
N ASP A 55 15.64 6.65 1.22
CA ASP A 55 15.53 6.46 -0.23
C ASP A 55 14.50 5.40 -0.58
N ALA A 56 14.54 4.26 0.10
CA ALA A 56 13.57 3.19 -0.08
C ALA A 56 12.15 3.64 0.28
N TYR A 57 12.00 4.46 1.34
CA TYR A 57 10.70 5.02 1.75
C TYR A 57 10.14 5.96 0.67
N ALA A 58 10.91 6.95 0.25
CA ALA A 58 10.47 7.90 -0.78
C ALA A 58 10.16 7.20 -2.12
N ALA A 59 10.87 6.13 -2.46
CA ALA A 59 10.63 5.35 -3.68
C ALA A 59 9.30 4.57 -3.67
N THR A 60 8.58 4.50 -2.57
CA THR A 60 7.22 3.93 -2.52
C THR A 60 6.14 4.92 -2.91
N TYR A 61 6.46 6.20 -3.02
CA TYR A 61 5.54 7.28 -3.38
C TYR A 61 5.72 7.73 -4.82
N THR A 62 4.68 8.36 -5.36
CA THR A 62 4.79 9.12 -6.63
C THR A 62 5.70 10.35 -6.43
N PRO A 63 6.25 10.96 -7.52
CA PRO A 63 7.07 12.17 -7.40
C PRO A 63 6.40 13.34 -6.68
N ASP A 64 5.08 13.40 -6.71
CA ASP A 64 4.23 14.38 -6.01
C ASP A 64 3.46 13.76 -4.84
N GLY A 65 3.91 12.59 -4.37
CA GLY A 65 3.27 11.83 -3.31
C GLY A 65 3.29 12.52 -1.95
N GLN A 66 2.31 12.17 -1.12
CA GLN A 66 2.05 12.87 0.15
C GLN A 66 1.84 11.88 1.29
N PHE A 67 2.49 12.14 2.42
CA PHE A 67 2.19 11.52 3.71
C PHE A 67 1.50 12.51 4.64
N GLY A 68 0.43 12.07 5.30
CA GLY A 68 -0.42 12.91 6.15
C GLY A 68 -1.35 13.82 5.36
N SER A 69 -2.14 14.61 6.05
CA SER A 69 -3.14 15.50 5.49
C SER A 69 -3.06 16.92 6.04
N GLY A 70 -3.76 17.85 5.38
CA GLY A 70 -3.82 19.26 5.82
C GLY A 70 -2.49 20.00 5.78
N ALA A 71 -2.32 20.94 6.71
CA ALA A 71 -1.15 21.83 6.75
C ALA A 71 0.17 21.13 7.13
N ASN A 72 0.08 19.96 7.76
CA ASN A 72 1.25 19.20 8.20
C ASN A 72 1.64 18.07 7.21
N ALA A 73 1.05 18.03 6.04
CA ALA A 73 1.35 17.05 5.03
C ALA A 73 2.79 17.16 4.53
N VAL A 74 3.48 16.04 4.48
CA VAL A 74 4.85 15.91 3.95
C VAL A 74 4.74 15.52 2.47
N LYS A 75 5.23 16.35 1.56
CA LYS A 75 5.04 16.21 0.11
C LYS A 75 6.35 16.11 -0.64
N GLY A 76 6.39 15.18 -1.57
CA GLY A 76 7.50 14.98 -2.50
C GLY A 76 8.69 14.26 -1.89
N PRO A 77 9.62 13.77 -2.74
CA PRO A 77 10.65 12.83 -2.35
C PRO A 77 11.62 13.41 -1.31
N ASP A 78 12.04 14.66 -1.44
CA ASP A 78 13.01 15.27 -0.52
C ASP A 78 12.44 15.42 0.90
N ALA A 79 11.19 15.87 1.01
CA ALA A 79 10.53 16.01 2.30
C ALA A 79 10.26 14.64 2.95
N LEU A 80 9.86 13.64 2.17
CA LEU A 80 9.67 12.26 2.64
C LEU A 80 11.00 11.66 3.11
N LYS A 81 12.10 11.84 2.37
CA LYS A 81 13.44 11.41 2.77
C LYS A 81 13.88 12.10 4.06
N LYS A 82 13.66 13.40 4.14
CA LYS A 82 14.01 14.17 5.34
C LYS A 82 13.27 13.65 6.57
N MET A 83 11.98 13.37 6.46
CA MET A 83 11.18 12.82 7.57
C MET A 83 11.78 11.54 8.14
N ILE A 84 12.21 10.60 7.28
CA ILE A 84 12.84 9.33 7.71
C ILE A 84 14.27 9.56 8.22
N SER A 85 15.03 10.47 7.61
CA SER A 85 16.36 10.83 8.10
C SER A 85 16.31 11.45 9.49
N ASP A 86 15.32 12.31 9.75
CA ASP A 86 15.11 12.90 11.08
C ASP A 86 14.70 11.82 12.11
N LEU A 87 13.93 10.80 11.71
CA LEU A 87 13.61 9.66 12.59
C LEU A 87 14.88 8.90 12.97
N ARG A 88 15.70 8.55 11.98
CA ARG A 88 17.00 7.88 12.19
C ARG A 88 17.94 8.69 13.07
N GLN A 89 18.00 10.02 12.87
CA GLN A 89 18.85 10.88 13.68
C GLN A 89 18.40 10.91 15.14
N ARG A 90 17.08 11.00 15.40
CA ARG A 90 16.55 10.93 16.78
C ARG A 90 16.85 9.60 17.46
N ALA A 91 16.83 8.49 16.72
CA ALA A 91 17.21 7.18 17.25
C ALA A 91 18.70 7.15 17.65
N ALA A 92 19.59 7.65 16.77
CA ALA A 92 21.03 7.76 17.05
C ALA A 92 21.34 8.69 18.23
N ASP A 93 20.66 9.85 18.32
CA ASP A 93 20.83 10.77 19.44
C ASP A 93 20.39 10.14 20.77
N THR A 94 19.35 9.33 20.74
CA THR A 94 18.88 8.61 21.92
C THR A 94 19.89 7.55 22.35
N GLU A 95 20.44 6.78 21.42
CA GLU A 95 21.50 5.80 21.68
C GLU A 95 22.75 6.49 22.26
N ALA A 96 23.17 7.61 21.67
CA ALA A 96 24.32 8.38 22.16
C ALA A 96 24.12 8.91 23.60
N LYS A 97 22.90 9.33 23.94
CA LYS A 97 22.58 9.86 25.29
C LYS A 97 22.42 8.76 26.36
N THR A 98 21.89 7.62 25.97
CA THR A 98 21.49 6.56 26.93
C THR A 98 22.47 5.40 26.96
N GLY A 99 23.32 5.24 25.94
CA GLY A 99 24.14 4.06 25.74
C GLY A 99 23.37 2.81 25.37
N GLN A 100 22.05 2.94 25.08
CA GLN A 100 21.17 1.83 24.78
C GLN A 100 20.67 1.94 23.34
N LYS A 101 20.78 0.84 22.58
CA LYS A 101 20.15 0.75 21.26
C LYS A 101 18.66 0.95 21.37
N PRO A 102 18.06 1.76 20.49
CA PRO A 102 16.61 1.85 20.39
C PRO A 102 15.97 0.48 20.16
N ALA A 103 14.80 0.29 20.74
CA ALA A 103 14.00 -0.91 20.46
C ALA A 103 13.67 -1.00 18.96
N PRO A 104 13.74 -2.17 18.36
CA PRO A 104 13.32 -2.33 16.96
C PRO A 104 11.84 -1.95 16.82
N MET A 105 11.53 -1.21 15.77
CA MET A 105 10.18 -0.75 15.44
C MET A 105 9.59 -1.62 14.33
N TYR A 106 8.32 -1.95 14.47
CA TYR A 106 7.56 -2.73 13.51
C TYR A 106 6.23 -2.04 13.21
N HIS A 107 5.99 -1.75 11.95
CA HIS A 107 4.69 -1.28 11.48
C HIS A 107 3.91 -2.45 10.90
N MET A 108 2.66 -2.57 11.32
CA MET A 108 1.73 -3.61 10.88
C MET A 108 0.54 -2.96 10.21
N LEU A 109 0.20 -3.42 9.02
CA LEU A 109 -1.05 -3.11 8.33
C LEU A 109 -2.01 -4.26 8.54
N LEU A 110 -3.22 -3.96 8.99
CA LEU A 110 -4.20 -4.94 9.43
C LEU A 110 -5.54 -4.69 8.75
N ASN A 111 -6.25 -5.77 8.42
CA ASN A 111 -7.63 -5.70 7.92
C ASN A 111 -7.81 -4.70 6.77
N SER A 112 -6.93 -4.76 5.78
CA SER A 112 -7.02 -3.85 4.64
C SER A 112 -8.20 -4.18 3.74
N GLU A 113 -8.98 -3.15 3.39
CA GLU A 113 -9.93 -3.16 2.28
C GLU A 113 -9.31 -2.43 1.10
N LEU A 114 -9.38 -3.03 -0.09
CA LEU A 114 -8.82 -2.49 -1.31
C LEU A 114 -9.88 -2.48 -2.41
N VAL A 115 -10.17 -1.29 -2.93
CA VAL A 115 -11.16 -1.06 -4.00
C VAL A 115 -10.45 -0.45 -5.20
N PHE A 116 -10.84 -0.85 -6.41
CA PHE A 116 -10.34 -0.31 -7.66
C PHE A 116 -11.44 0.49 -8.36
N PRO A 117 -11.54 1.81 -8.10
CA PRO A 117 -12.53 2.66 -8.77
C PRO A 117 -12.26 2.77 -10.28
N GLU A 118 -10.99 2.70 -10.67
CA GLU A 118 -10.51 2.75 -12.04
C GLU A 118 -9.30 1.82 -12.23
N LYS A 119 -8.96 1.50 -13.48
CA LYS A 119 -7.91 0.54 -13.83
C LYS A 119 -6.54 0.82 -13.20
N ASP A 120 -6.14 2.08 -13.10
CA ASP A 120 -4.81 2.51 -12.62
C ASP A 120 -4.90 3.30 -11.30
N HIS A 121 -6.05 3.19 -10.62
CA HIS A 121 -6.32 3.78 -9.31
C HIS A 121 -6.84 2.72 -8.35
N ALA A 122 -6.35 2.77 -7.12
CA ALA A 122 -6.86 1.97 -6.02
C ALA A 122 -6.98 2.82 -4.76
N HIS A 123 -8.06 2.59 -4.04
CA HIS A 123 -8.33 3.13 -2.73
C HIS A 123 -8.14 2.03 -1.70
N MET A 124 -7.36 2.29 -0.65
CA MET A 124 -7.13 1.33 0.43
C MET A 124 -7.48 1.97 1.76
N GLU A 125 -8.30 1.27 2.55
CA GLU A 125 -8.47 1.53 3.97
C GLU A 125 -7.87 0.39 4.77
N ALA A 126 -7.20 0.71 5.88
CA ALA A 126 -6.65 -0.31 6.77
C ALA A 126 -6.57 0.20 8.21
N TYR A 127 -6.43 -0.72 9.15
CA TYR A 127 -5.90 -0.40 10.47
C TYR A 127 -4.38 -0.55 10.45
N TRP A 128 -3.72 0.28 11.22
CA TRP A 128 -2.28 0.18 11.41
C TRP A 128 -1.90 0.14 12.89
N MET A 129 -0.77 -0.45 13.18
CA MET A 129 -0.20 -0.51 14.51
C MET A 129 1.32 -0.37 14.45
N THR A 130 1.89 0.45 15.33
CA THR A 130 3.33 0.50 15.55
C THR A 130 3.66 -0.20 16.85
N VAL A 131 4.55 -1.19 16.78
CA VAL A 131 5.01 -1.97 17.91
C VAL A 131 6.51 -1.78 18.10
N PHE A 132 6.94 -1.45 19.30
CA PHE A 132 8.35 -1.54 19.67
C PHE A 132 8.64 -2.94 20.22
N GLY A 133 9.61 -3.60 19.61
CA GLY A 133 10.09 -4.89 20.04
C GLY A 133 10.86 -4.83 21.37
N GLN A 134 11.38 -5.96 21.78
CA GLN A 134 12.16 -6.05 23.01
C GLN A 134 13.52 -5.37 22.85
N ALA A 135 13.78 -4.34 23.63
CA ALA A 135 15.06 -3.62 23.65
C ALA A 135 16.12 -4.28 24.55
N GLY A 136 15.73 -5.24 25.39
CA GLY A 136 16.60 -5.97 26.34
C GLY A 136 15.81 -6.99 27.14
N PRO A 137 16.47 -7.81 27.97
CA PRO A 137 15.85 -8.97 28.63
C PRO A 137 14.63 -8.63 29.50
N ASN A 138 14.58 -7.44 30.07
CA ASN A 138 13.53 -7.00 30.99
C ASN A 138 12.65 -5.86 30.42
N VAL A 139 12.79 -5.54 29.12
CA VAL A 139 11.99 -4.51 28.47
C VAL A 139 10.87 -5.18 27.68
N PRO A 140 9.60 -5.02 28.06
CA PRO A 140 8.51 -5.68 27.36
C PRO A 140 8.28 -5.06 25.98
N VAL A 141 7.77 -5.87 25.06
CA VAL A 141 7.18 -5.40 23.80
C VAL A 141 5.99 -4.50 24.14
N ARG A 142 5.87 -3.37 23.41
CA ARG A 142 4.75 -2.45 23.63
C ARG A 142 4.16 -1.93 22.32
N VAL A 143 2.86 -1.77 22.29
CA VAL A 143 2.19 -0.98 21.25
C VAL A 143 2.46 0.49 21.53
N ALA A 144 3.02 1.17 20.54
CA ALA A 144 3.33 2.61 20.62
C ALA A 144 2.16 3.47 20.14
N ALA A 145 1.52 3.04 19.05
CA ALA A 145 0.37 3.71 18.46
C ALA A 145 -0.43 2.71 17.62
N ALA A 146 -1.69 3.03 17.38
CA ALA A 146 -2.55 2.35 16.44
C ALA A 146 -3.59 3.35 15.89
N GLY A 147 -4.12 3.10 14.71
CA GLY A 147 -5.10 3.96 14.09
C GLY A 147 -5.70 3.35 12.83
N ARG A 148 -6.47 4.16 12.12
CA ARG A 148 -6.97 3.89 10.78
C ARG A 148 -6.15 4.70 9.76
N GLU A 149 -6.04 4.20 8.56
CA GLU A 149 -5.42 4.90 7.44
C GLU A 149 -6.28 4.82 6.19
N VAL A 150 -6.09 5.81 5.34
CA VAL A 150 -6.69 5.89 4.01
C VAL A 150 -5.59 6.23 3.02
N ASP A 151 -5.45 5.41 2.00
CA ASP A 151 -4.44 5.55 0.96
C ASP A 151 -5.06 5.65 -0.42
N GLU A 152 -4.58 6.59 -1.23
CA GLU A 152 -4.81 6.62 -2.67
C GLU A 152 -3.56 6.10 -3.37
N LEU A 153 -3.74 5.07 -4.17
CA LEU A 153 -2.68 4.39 -4.89
C LEU A 153 -2.88 4.57 -6.39
N VAL A 154 -1.81 4.79 -7.11
CA VAL A 154 -1.86 4.96 -8.56
C VAL A 154 -0.80 4.11 -9.25
N ARG A 155 -1.10 3.68 -10.48
CA ARG A 155 -0.14 2.98 -11.31
C ARG A 155 0.59 3.97 -12.22
N VAL A 156 1.91 4.05 -12.08
CA VAL A 156 2.79 4.87 -12.91
C VAL A 156 3.81 3.95 -13.56
N ASP A 157 3.92 3.99 -14.89
CA ASP A 157 4.84 3.15 -15.67
C ASP A 157 4.77 1.65 -15.30
N GLY A 158 3.54 1.17 -15.08
CA GLY A 158 3.26 -0.22 -14.76
C GLY A 158 3.52 -0.61 -13.30
N GLN A 159 3.91 0.33 -12.43
CA GLN A 159 4.17 0.10 -11.01
C GLN A 159 3.14 0.82 -10.13
N TRP A 160 2.63 0.15 -9.11
CA TRP A 160 1.81 0.78 -8.10
C TRP A 160 2.67 1.59 -7.14
N LEU A 161 2.24 2.84 -6.87
CA LEU A 161 2.87 3.80 -5.98
C LEU A 161 1.82 4.48 -5.09
N ILE A 162 2.25 4.98 -3.93
CA ILE A 162 1.41 5.74 -3.01
C ILE A 162 1.30 7.19 -3.54
N LYS A 163 0.08 7.65 -3.82
CA LYS A 163 -0.21 9.04 -4.16
C LYS A 163 -0.46 9.85 -2.91
N THR A 164 -1.32 9.37 -2.04
CA THR A 164 -1.54 9.94 -0.70
C THR A 164 -1.67 8.83 0.32
N ARG A 165 -1.18 9.07 1.52
CA ARG A 165 -1.34 8.20 2.67
C ARG A 165 -1.68 9.05 3.89
N ASP A 166 -2.90 8.92 4.41
CA ASP A 166 -3.33 9.57 5.63
C ASP A 166 -3.52 8.52 6.74
N VAL A 167 -2.67 8.58 7.76
CA VAL A 167 -2.66 7.64 8.88
C VAL A 167 -3.52 8.11 10.07
N ALA A 168 -4.22 9.23 9.91
CA ALA A 168 -5.15 9.79 10.89
C ALA A 168 -6.31 10.52 10.20
N PRO A 169 -7.04 9.83 9.29
CA PRO A 169 -8.15 10.44 8.58
C PRO A 169 -9.22 10.87 9.58
N LYS A 170 -9.86 12.01 9.29
CA LYS A 170 -11.05 12.44 10.04
C LYS A 170 -12.24 11.70 9.48
N ASP A 171 -13.09 11.19 10.38
CA ASP A 171 -14.39 10.59 10.07
C ASP A 171 -15.39 11.67 9.67
#